data_4d38fa83b64e8ab2769367d746f2eb94
#
_entry.id   4d38fa83b64e8ab2769367d746f2eb94
#
_cell.length_a   1.000
_cell.length_b   1.000
_cell.length_c   1.000
_cell.angle_alpha   90.00
_cell.angle_beta   90.00
_cell.angle_gamma   90.00
#
_symmetry.space_group_name_H-M   'P 1'
#
loop_
_entity.id
_entity.type
_entity.pdbx_description
1 polymer ?
#
loop_
_entity_poly.entity_id
_entity_poly.type
_entity_poly.pdbx_seq_one_letter_code
_entity_poly.pdbx_strand_id
1 'polypeptide(L)'
;MRLLIDDEFLELTDADMAWLYLGSGNESKVYKYGDEVLKIYNQNCGKLRLDQETASKLSNIYTYRLLLPKRIIRDADNGEFLGYTTSFIRRASTTGIIRMKMFDFLCELDLLREDIKTLNSSSVEVEDFNLNNTAYDGRIYLVDPGSYVIRRTPEAIRFLRSCNSKVLNDYVKNDIFGMAKLSAVKQRSVANMFDEYDYIGDMIRETAKDDESVRQYVKRMAR
;
A
#
# COMPACT_ATOMS: atom_id res chain seq x y z
N MET A 1 5.44 28.19 -1.74
CA MET A 1 4.24 27.41 -2.16
C MET A 1 3.14 27.69 -1.16
N ARG A 2 1.93 28.01 -1.62
CA ARG A 2 0.78 28.32 -0.76
C ARG A 2 -0.27 27.24 -0.94
N LEU A 3 -0.61 26.56 0.16
CA LEU A 3 -1.45 25.36 0.16
C LEU A 3 -2.67 25.57 1.07
N LEU A 4 -3.79 24.97 0.68
CA LEU A 4 -4.91 24.65 1.57
C LEU A 4 -4.92 23.14 1.80
N ILE A 5 -4.79 22.73 3.08
CA ILE A 5 -4.89 21.33 3.50
C ILE A 5 -6.22 21.21 4.24
N ASP A 6 -7.22 20.66 3.55
CA ASP A 6 -8.63 20.87 3.84
C ASP A 6 -8.93 22.38 3.95
N ASP A 7 -9.17 22.94 5.15
CA ASP A 7 -9.45 24.34 5.39
C ASP A 7 -8.27 25.07 6.09
N GLU A 8 -7.13 24.40 6.30
CA GLU A 8 -5.95 24.97 6.94
C GLU A 8 -5.00 25.56 5.90
N PHE A 9 -4.69 26.87 6.05
CA PHE A 9 -3.72 27.52 5.18
C PHE A 9 -2.28 27.21 5.63
N LEU A 10 -1.45 26.80 4.69
CA LEU A 10 -0.04 26.52 4.90
C LEU A 10 0.81 27.25 3.82
N GLU A 11 1.74 28.06 4.25
CA GLU A 11 2.74 28.69 3.38
C GLU A 11 4.12 28.05 3.63
N LEU A 12 4.72 27.52 2.58
CA LEU A 12 6.05 26.92 2.59
C LEU A 12 6.99 27.70 1.68
N THR A 13 8.12 28.14 2.23
CA THR A 13 9.22 28.74 1.47
C THR A 13 10.00 27.66 0.71
N ASP A 14 10.85 28.04 -0.24
CA ASP A 14 11.73 27.10 -0.92
C ASP A 14 12.69 26.40 0.06
N ALA A 15 13.10 27.09 1.11
CA ALA A 15 13.92 26.51 2.17
C ALA A 15 13.15 25.46 2.98
N ASP A 16 11.89 25.72 3.33
CA ASP A 16 11.03 24.73 3.99
C ASP A 16 10.83 23.50 3.10
N MET A 17 10.53 23.70 1.83
CA MET A 17 10.35 22.63 0.86
C MET A 17 11.61 21.76 0.73
N ALA A 18 12.80 22.37 0.71
CA ALA A 18 14.06 21.64 0.66
C ALA A 18 14.32 20.84 1.95
N TRP A 19 14.00 21.41 3.11
CA TRP A 19 14.15 20.78 4.41
C TRP A 19 13.20 19.60 4.64
N LEU A 20 11.94 19.75 4.22
CA LEU A 20 10.87 18.76 4.41
C LEU A 20 10.89 17.64 3.37
N TYR A 21 11.69 17.78 2.33
CA TYR A 21 11.71 16.86 1.19
C TYR A 21 12.17 15.44 1.59
N LEU A 22 11.33 14.45 1.28
CA LEU A 22 11.60 13.03 1.51
C LEU A 22 12.00 12.28 0.23
N GLY A 23 11.51 12.72 -0.92
CA GLY A 23 11.77 12.07 -2.19
C GLY A 23 10.78 12.45 -3.28
N SER A 24 11.00 11.92 -4.48
CA SER A 24 10.10 12.07 -5.61
C SER A 24 10.03 10.80 -6.44
N GLY A 25 8.88 10.61 -7.07
CA GLY A 25 8.64 9.61 -8.10
C GLY A 25 8.22 10.28 -9.41
N ASN A 26 7.76 9.48 -10.35
CA ASN A 26 7.26 9.97 -11.63
C ASN A 26 6.01 10.85 -11.49
N GLU A 27 5.19 10.58 -10.48
CA GLU A 27 3.88 11.18 -10.28
C GLU A 27 3.90 12.38 -9.33
N SER A 28 4.75 12.35 -8.31
CA SER A 28 4.66 13.28 -7.19
C SER A 28 5.99 13.53 -6.49
N LYS A 29 6.03 14.62 -5.76
CA LYS A 29 7.02 14.91 -4.73
C LYS A 29 6.41 14.69 -3.35
N VAL A 30 7.24 14.22 -2.42
CA VAL A 30 6.82 13.80 -1.08
C VAL A 30 7.58 14.60 -0.03
N TYR A 31 6.85 15.18 0.92
CA TYR A 31 7.41 16.02 1.96
C TYR A 31 6.92 15.57 3.33
N LYS A 32 7.76 15.64 4.36
CA LYS A 32 7.36 15.38 5.74
C LYS A 32 6.72 16.61 6.36
N TYR A 33 5.56 16.44 6.98
CA TYR A 33 4.86 17.52 7.69
C TYR A 33 4.28 17.00 9.01
N GLY A 34 4.98 17.21 10.10
CA GLY A 34 4.63 16.63 11.40
C GLY A 34 4.60 15.09 11.35
N ASP A 35 3.46 14.52 11.71
CA ASP A 35 3.21 13.06 11.65
C ASP A 35 2.57 12.63 10.32
N GLU A 36 2.53 13.51 9.35
CA GLU A 36 1.99 13.26 8.02
C GLU A 36 3.05 13.44 6.93
N VAL A 37 2.68 12.97 5.77
CA VAL A 37 3.40 13.16 4.50
C VAL A 37 2.51 13.95 3.58
N LEU A 38 3.03 15.02 2.99
CA LEU A 38 2.40 15.72 1.88
C LEU A 38 2.83 15.03 0.59
N LYS A 39 1.90 14.43 -0.15
CA LYS A 39 2.12 13.93 -1.52
C LYS A 39 1.56 14.96 -2.49
N ILE A 40 2.44 15.70 -3.18
CA ILE A 40 2.09 16.76 -4.13
C ILE A 40 2.40 16.27 -5.53
N TYR A 41 1.39 16.23 -6.39
CA TYR A 41 1.51 15.75 -7.76
C TYR A 41 2.35 16.67 -8.63
N ASN A 42 3.12 16.07 -9.52
CA ASN A 42 3.82 16.80 -10.58
C ASN A 42 2.81 17.33 -11.60
N GLN A 43 3.04 18.54 -12.13
CA GLN A 43 2.12 19.18 -13.08
C GLN A 43 1.79 18.33 -14.31
N ASN A 44 2.68 17.43 -14.72
CA ASN A 44 2.56 16.61 -15.93
C ASN A 44 2.28 15.11 -15.65
N CYS A 45 1.83 14.72 -14.45
CA CYS A 45 1.62 13.31 -14.13
C CYS A 45 0.40 12.65 -14.82
N GLY A 46 -0.47 13.45 -15.45
CA GLY A 46 -1.53 12.95 -16.31
C GLY A 46 -2.52 12.01 -15.61
N LYS A 47 -2.76 10.85 -16.23
CA LYS A 47 -3.77 9.85 -15.76
C LYS A 47 -3.35 9.02 -14.56
N LEU A 48 -2.10 9.13 -14.11
CA LEU A 48 -1.54 8.29 -13.04
C LEU A 48 -1.87 8.79 -11.62
N ARG A 49 -2.57 9.91 -11.48
CA ARG A 49 -2.93 10.47 -10.18
C ARG A 49 -4.37 10.11 -9.77
N LEU A 50 -4.60 9.95 -8.47
CA LEU A 50 -5.96 10.01 -7.95
C LEU A 50 -6.58 11.36 -8.33
N ASP A 51 -7.82 11.33 -8.76
CA ASP A 51 -8.62 12.56 -8.80
C ASP A 51 -9.09 12.97 -7.40
N GLN A 52 -9.53 14.21 -7.26
CA GLN A 52 -9.95 14.77 -5.99
C GLN A 52 -11.15 14.01 -5.38
N GLU A 53 -12.10 13.55 -6.22
CA GLU A 53 -13.28 12.81 -5.76
C GLU A 53 -12.85 11.46 -5.14
N THR A 54 -11.97 10.74 -5.81
CA THR A 54 -11.43 9.47 -5.33
C THR A 54 -10.62 9.67 -4.04
N ALA A 55 -9.73 10.67 -3.99
CA ALA A 55 -8.96 11.00 -2.80
C ALA A 55 -9.86 11.35 -1.60
N SER A 56 -10.89 12.18 -1.82
CA SER A 56 -11.87 12.55 -0.79
C SER A 56 -12.71 11.36 -0.30
N LYS A 57 -13.04 10.41 -1.18
CA LYS A 57 -13.75 9.19 -0.77
C LYS A 57 -12.83 8.29 0.05
N LEU A 58 -11.59 8.11 -0.36
CA LEU A 58 -10.61 7.30 0.37
C LEU A 58 -10.28 7.89 1.74
N SER A 59 -10.28 9.22 1.91
CA SER A 59 -9.99 9.86 3.20
C SER A 59 -11.05 9.59 4.29
N ASN A 60 -12.22 9.11 3.91
CA ASN A 60 -13.30 8.72 4.83
C ASN A 60 -13.28 7.22 5.17
N ILE A 61 -12.30 6.46 4.67
CA ILE A 61 -12.19 5.03 4.92
C ILE A 61 -11.07 4.78 5.92
N TYR A 62 -11.41 4.11 7.03
CA TYR A 62 -10.41 3.70 8.02
C TYR A 62 -9.79 2.35 7.65
N THR A 63 -8.46 2.31 7.64
CA THR A 63 -7.65 1.12 7.38
C THR A 63 -6.49 1.01 8.38
N TYR A 64 -6.01 -0.22 8.62
CA TYR A 64 -4.92 -0.50 9.57
C TYR A 64 -3.54 -0.40 8.92
N ARG A 65 -3.43 -0.88 7.69
CA ARG A 65 -2.16 -1.10 6.98
C ARG A 65 -2.10 -0.45 5.60
N LEU A 66 -3.23 -0.11 5.02
CA LEU A 66 -3.28 0.65 3.78
C LEU A 66 -3.25 2.15 4.12
N LEU A 67 -2.18 2.85 3.74
CA LEU A 67 -2.06 4.27 4.02
C LEU A 67 -2.83 5.09 2.98
N LEU A 68 -4.11 5.28 3.24
CA LEU A 68 -5.02 6.05 2.40
C LEU A 68 -4.82 7.56 2.60
N PRO A 69 -5.32 8.40 1.67
CA PRO A 69 -5.42 9.84 1.86
C PRO A 69 -6.10 10.17 3.21
N LYS A 70 -5.64 11.20 3.88
CA LYS A 70 -6.26 11.73 5.11
C LYS A 70 -6.91 13.09 4.88
N ARG A 71 -6.17 14.01 4.27
CA ARG A 71 -6.60 15.37 4.00
C ARG A 71 -6.28 15.73 2.55
N ILE A 72 -7.08 16.59 1.97
CA ILE A 72 -6.93 17.03 0.58
C ILE A 72 -6.05 18.28 0.53
N ILE A 73 -5.11 18.31 -0.41
CA ILE A 73 -4.22 19.43 -0.64
C ILE A 73 -4.68 20.16 -1.91
N ARG A 74 -4.92 21.46 -1.78
CA ARG A 74 -5.24 22.36 -2.89
C ARG A 74 -4.26 23.51 -2.94
N ASP A 75 -4.15 24.11 -4.11
CA ASP A 75 -3.51 25.40 -4.28
C ASP A 75 -4.36 26.49 -3.61
N ALA A 76 -3.73 27.32 -2.76
CA ALA A 76 -4.46 28.34 -2.00
C ALA A 76 -4.93 29.53 -2.85
N ASP A 77 -4.34 29.72 -4.03
CA ASP A 77 -4.64 30.89 -4.88
C ASP A 77 -5.76 30.59 -5.89
N ASN A 78 -5.85 29.34 -6.39
CA ASN A 78 -6.82 28.98 -7.42
C ASN A 78 -7.72 27.79 -7.05
N GLY A 79 -7.49 27.10 -5.91
CA GLY A 79 -8.27 25.97 -5.44
C GLY A 79 -8.01 24.65 -6.18
N GLU A 80 -7.02 24.61 -7.08
CA GLU A 80 -6.69 23.40 -7.85
C GLU A 80 -6.24 22.26 -6.92
N PHE A 81 -6.69 21.04 -7.18
CA PHE A 81 -6.28 19.86 -6.47
C PHE A 81 -4.81 19.53 -6.77
N LEU A 82 -3.98 19.58 -5.75
CA LEU A 82 -2.54 19.32 -5.83
C LEU A 82 -2.13 17.94 -5.32
N GLY A 83 -2.95 17.32 -4.47
CA GLY A 83 -2.59 16.05 -3.86
C GLY A 83 -3.30 15.78 -2.54
N TYR A 84 -2.66 15.03 -1.65
CA TYR A 84 -3.23 14.64 -0.37
C TYR A 84 -2.16 14.44 0.71
N THR A 85 -2.59 14.41 1.96
CA THR A 85 -1.75 13.94 3.06
C THR A 85 -2.01 12.47 3.37
N THR A 86 -1.02 11.79 3.95
CA THR A 86 -1.16 10.45 4.53
C THR A 86 -0.28 10.34 5.78
N SER A 87 -0.40 9.26 6.56
CA SER A 87 0.45 9.05 7.73
C SER A 87 1.91 8.92 7.35
N PHE A 88 2.79 9.54 8.14
CA PHE A 88 4.23 9.32 8.02
C PHE A 88 4.62 8.01 8.70
N ILE A 89 5.22 7.10 7.94
CA ILE A 89 5.84 5.90 8.48
C ILE A 89 7.35 6.02 8.28
N ARG A 90 8.10 5.86 9.35
CA ARG A 90 9.57 5.84 9.27
C ARG A 90 10.00 4.58 8.53
N ARG A 91 10.35 4.75 7.26
CA ARG A 91 10.70 3.63 6.38
C ARG A 91 11.98 2.95 6.86
N ALA A 92 11.87 1.69 7.25
CA ALA A 92 12.99 0.77 7.38
C ALA A 92 13.09 -0.10 6.12
N SER A 93 14.14 -0.90 6.02
CA SER A 93 14.32 -1.80 4.88
C SER A 93 13.24 -2.89 4.84
N THR A 94 12.54 -3.02 3.72
CA THR A 94 11.55 -4.08 3.48
C THR A 94 12.13 -5.50 3.63
N THR A 95 13.46 -5.65 3.55
CA THR A 95 14.13 -6.94 3.85
C THR A 95 13.91 -7.41 5.29
N GLY A 96 13.45 -6.54 6.20
CA GLY A 96 13.00 -6.92 7.53
C GLY A 96 11.82 -7.88 7.51
N ILE A 97 10.91 -7.75 6.53
CA ILE A 97 9.70 -8.58 6.40
C ILE A 97 10.04 -10.08 6.34
N ILE A 98 11.03 -10.48 5.56
CA ILE A 98 11.41 -11.89 5.44
C ILE A 98 12.13 -12.46 6.69
N ARG A 99 12.44 -11.60 7.66
CA ARG A 99 13.00 -11.98 8.97
C ARG A 99 11.94 -12.04 10.06
N MET A 100 10.71 -11.56 9.79
CA MET A 100 9.60 -11.68 10.73
C MET A 100 9.34 -13.14 11.06
N LYS A 101 8.89 -13.41 12.28
CA LYS A 101 8.31 -14.70 12.61
C LYS A 101 7.01 -14.89 11.82
N MET A 102 6.71 -16.14 11.46
CA MET A 102 5.50 -16.45 10.67
C MET A 102 4.22 -16.01 11.39
N PHE A 103 4.16 -16.12 12.71
CA PHE A 103 3.03 -15.65 13.49
C PHE A 103 2.79 -14.14 13.32
N ASP A 104 3.84 -13.33 13.49
CA ASP A 104 3.76 -11.88 13.32
C ASP A 104 3.37 -11.50 11.89
N PHE A 105 3.94 -12.21 10.90
CA PHE A 105 3.62 -12.02 9.50
C PHE A 105 2.15 -12.33 9.19
N LEU A 106 1.60 -13.41 9.75
CA LEU A 106 0.19 -13.75 9.61
C LEU A 106 -0.72 -12.68 10.22
N CYS A 107 -0.36 -12.13 11.39
CA CYS A 107 -1.11 -11.02 11.97
C CYS A 107 -1.15 -9.80 11.04
N GLU A 108 -0.03 -9.46 10.40
CA GLU A 108 0.01 -8.36 9.43
C GLU A 108 -0.83 -8.65 8.18
N LEU A 109 -0.80 -9.90 7.66
CA LEU A 109 -1.64 -10.31 6.54
C LEU A 109 -3.13 -10.25 6.86
N ASP A 110 -3.52 -10.63 8.09
CA ASP A 110 -4.91 -10.53 8.52
C ASP A 110 -5.41 -9.08 8.56
N LEU A 111 -4.58 -8.16 9.04
CA LEU A 111 -4.92 -6.75 9.03
C LEU A 111 -5.04 -6.20 7.61
N LEU A 112 -4.14 -6.58 6.70
CA LEU A 112 -4.27 -6.24 5.28
C LEU A 112 -5.54 -6.83 4.65
N ARG A 113 -5.92 -8.05 5.02
CA ARG A 113 -7.17 -8.68 4.57
C ARG A 113 -8.40 -7.94 5.07
N GLU A 114 -8.41 -7.48 6.33
CA GLU A 114 -9.50 -6.67 6.87
C GLU A 114 -9.60 -5.32 6.15
N ASP A 115 -8.48 -4.67 5.86
CA ASP A 115 -8.44 -3.45 5.07
C ASP A 115 -9.06 -3.66 3.67
N ILE A 116 -8.69 -4.76 2.99
CA ILE A 116 -9.27 -5.13 1.70
C ILE A 116 -10.78 -5.35 1.79
N LYS A 117 -11.29 -5.99 2.84
CA LYS A 117 -12.73 -6.14 3.06
C LYS A 117 -13.42 -4.78 3.21
N THR A 118 -12.78 -3.86 3.93
CA THR A 118 -13.27 -2.49 4.11
C THR A 118 -13.34 -1.75 2.77
N LEU A 119 -12.30 -1.87 1.93
CA LEU A 119 -12.28 -1.28 0.60
C LEU A 119 -13.32 -1.92 -0.34
N ASN A 120 -13.49 -3.25 -0.29
CA ASN A 120 -14.56 -3.94 -1.02
C ASN A 120 -15.95 -3.40 -0.67
N SER A 121 -16.22 -3.18 0.63
CA SER A 121 -17.48 -2.62 1.10
C SER A 121 -17.69 -1.17 0.65
N SER A 122 -16.60 -0.46 0.38
CA SER A 122 -16.59 0.90 -0.15
C SER A 122 -16.52 0.98 -1.68
N SER A 123 -16.62 -0.17 -2.37
CA SER A 123 -16.52 -0.29 -3.83
C SER A 123 -15.19 0.20 -4.41
N VAL A 124 -14.10 0.05 -3.65
CA VAL A 124 -12.75 0.43 -4.06
C VAL A 124 -11.97 -0.79 -4.52
N GLU A 125 -11.49 -0.77 -5.75
CA GLU A 125 -10.54 -1.74 -6.28
C GLU A 125 -9.11 -1.27 -5.97
N VAL A 126 -8.31 -2.19 -5.45
CA VAL A 126 -6.90 -1.94 -5.18
C VAL A 126 -6.05 -2.47 -6.33
N GLU A 127 -5.00 -1.75 -6.64
CA GLU A 127 -4.01 -2.14 -7.63
C GLU A 127 -2.61 -1.87 -7.06
N ASP A 128 -1.61 -2.43 -7.71
CA ASP A 128 -0.20 -2.10 -7.53
C ASP A 128 0.37 -2.35 -6.12
N PHE A 129 -0.03 -3.46 -5.48
CA PHE A 129 0.68 -3.94 -4.29
C PHE A 129 2.03 -4.51 -4.69
N ASN A 130 3.11 -3.85 -4.27
CA ASN A 130 4.47 -4.27 -4.56
C ASN A 130 5.45 -3.73 -3.50
N LEU A 131 6.71 -4.20 -3.52
CA LEU A 131 7.73 -3.79 -2.55
C LEU A 131 8.10 -2.30 -2.64
N ASN A 132 7.95 -1.64 -3.79
CA ASN A 132 8.23 -0.20 -3.90
C ASN A 132 7.18 0.62 -3.17
N ASN A 133 5.93 0.11 -3.13
CA ASN A 133 4.80 0.69 -2.44
C ASN A 133 4.64 0.12 -1.01
N THR A 134 5.69 -0.49 -0.47
CA THR A 134 5.70 -1.03 0.90
C THR A 134 6.58 -0.19 1.81
N ALA A 135 6.07 0.19 2.97
CA ALA A 135 6.84 0.70 4.09
C ALA A 135 6.86 -0.33 5.23
N TYR A 136 7.98 -0.41 5.96
CA TYR A 136 8.18 -1.36 7.03
C TYR A 136 8.90 -0.72 8.22
N ASP A 137 8.32 -0.81 9.41
CA ASP A 137 8.88 -0.33 10.68
C ASP A 137 8.79 -1.38 11.81
N GLY A 138 8.68 -2.66 11.44
CA GLY A 138 8.27 -3.77 12.29
C GLY A 138 6.85 -4.25 11.96
N ARG A 139 6.10 -3.44 11.21
CA ARG A 139 4.77 -3.69 10.66
C ARG A 139 4.80 -3.45 9.15
N ILE A 140 3.89 -4.06 8.42
CA ILE A 140 3.80 -3.93 6.96
C ILE A 140 2.75 -2.88 6.61
N TYR A 141 3.14 -1.83 5.94
CA TYR A 141 2.21 -0.82 5.42
C TYR A 141 2.30 -0.77 3.89
N LEU A 142 1.17 -0.68 3.24
CA LEU A 142 1.09 -0.40 1.82
C LEU A 142 0.78 1.08 1.64
N VAL A 143 1.68 1.75 0.94
CA VAL A 143 1.62 3.18 0.66
C VAL A 143 1.24 3.39 -0.80
N ASP A 144 0.92 4.61 -1.16
CA ASP A 144 0.66 5.00 -2.53
C ASP A 144 -0.60 4.40 -3.16
N PRO A 145 -1.80 4.84 -2.74
CA PRO A 145 -3.06 4.42 -3.35
C PRO A 145 -3.33 5.09 -4.71
N GLY A 146 -2.29 5.54 -5.42
CA GLY A 146 -2.41 6.29 -6.68
C GLY A 146 -3.18 5.55 -7.78
N SER A 147 -3.16 4.23 -7.75
CA SER A 147 -3.84 3.35 -8.70
C SER A 147 -5.21 2.83 -8.23
N TYR A 148 -5.70 3.21 -7.03
CA TYR A 148 -6.99 2.73 -6.54
C TYR A 148 -8.14 3.34 -7.32
N VAL A 149 -9.14 2.51 -7.64
CA VAL A 149 -10.27 2.89 -8.49
C VAL A 149 -11.60 2.64 -7.78
N ILE A 150 -12.49 3.65 -7.79
CA ILE A 150 -13.85 3.48 -7.31
C ILE A 150 -14.69 2.83 -8.41
N ARG A 151 -15.18 1.62 -8.16
CA ARG A 151 -16.08 0.90 -9.08
C ARG A 151 -17.52 1.34 -8.84
N ARG A 152 -18.23 1.67 -9.93
CA ARG A 152 -19.59 2.25 -9.86
C ARG A 152 -20.66 1.34 -10.48
N THR A 153 -20.25 0.36 -11.30
CA THR A 153 -21.21 -0.54 -11.94
C THR A 153 -21.43 -1.81 -11.13
N PRO A 154 -22.65 -2.38 -11.09
CA PRO A 154 -22.93 -3.62 -10.38
C PRO A 154 -22.03 -4.79 -10.83
N GLU A 155 -21.72 -4.86 -12.13
CA GLU A 155 -20.86 -5.88 -12.70
C GLU A 155 -19.44 -5.78 -12.15
N ALA A 156 -18.85 -4.57 -12.13
CA ALA A 156 -17.51 -4.34 -11.60
C ALA A 156 -17.45 -4.64 -10.09
N ILE A 157 -18.48 -4.23 -9.33
CA ILE A 157 -18.56 -4.48 -7.87
C ILE A 157 -18.65 -5.98 -7.57
N ARG A 158 -19.35 -6.76 -8.41
CA ARG A 158 -19.46 -8.23 -8.25
C ARG A 158 -18.09 -8.92 -8.21
N PHE A 159 -17.14 -8.49 -9.03
CA PHE A 159 -15.82 -9.12 -9.15
C PHE A 159 -14.77 -8.52 -8.21
N LEU A 160 -15.10 -7.42 -7.55
CA LEU A 160 -14.16 -6.64 -6.74
C LEU A 160 -13.46 -7.49 -5.67
N ARG A 161 -14.23 -8.32 -4.94
CA ARG A 161 -13.68 -9.17 -3.89
C ARG A 161 -12.61 -10.13 -4.41
N SER A 162 -12.87 -10.75 -5.55
CA SER A 162 -11.91 -11.67 -6.18
C SER A 162 -10.67 -10.92 -6.68
N CYS A 163 -10.86 -9.76 -7.33
CA CYS A 163 -9.75 -8.94 -7.81
C CYS A 163 -8.85 -8.49 -6.66
N ASN A 164 -9.40 -7.91 -5.61
CA ASN A 164 -8.63 -7.41 -4.49
C ASN A 164 -7.94 -8.53 -3.68
N SER A 165 -8.60 -9.68 -3.50
CA SER A 165 -7.97 -10.85 -2.86
C SER A 165 -6.79 -11.38 -3.68
N LYS A 166 -6.94 -11.40 -5.01
CA LYS A 166 -5.86 -11.80 -5.91
C LYS A 166 -4.65 -10.87 -5.80
N VAL A 167 -4.88 -9.55 -5.78
CA VAL A 167 -3.79 -8.57 -5.63
C VAL A 167 -2.99 -8.81 -4.35
N LEU A 168 -3.64 -9.07 -3.21
CA LEU A 168 -2.96 -9.41 -1.96
C LEU A 168 -2.18 -10.73 -2.06
N ASN A 169 -2.80 -11.78 -2.60
CA ASN A 169 -2.15 -13.06 -2.77
C ASN A 169 -0.92 -12.97 -3.68
N ASP A 170 -1.04 -12.23 -4.79
CA ASP A 170 0.06 -12.03 -5.75
C ASP A 170 1.21 -11.22 -5.13
N TYR A 171 0.91 -10.20 -4.32
CA TYR A 171 1.89 -9.45 -3.55
C TYR A 171 2.68 -10.37 -2.60
N VAL A 172 2.00 -11.21 -1.85
CA VAL A 172 2.69 -12.14 -0.93
C VAL A 172 3.55 -13.15 -1.69
N LYS A 173 3.00 -13.77 -2.74
CA LYS A 173 3.70 -14.80 -3.54
C LYS A 173 4.91 -14.24 -4.29
N ASN A 174 4.69 -13.16 -5.01
CA ASN A 174 5.68 -12.67 -5.96
C ASN A 174 6.69 -11.72 -5.31
N ASP A 175 6.23 -10.84 -4.44
CA ASP A 175 7.07 -9.82 -3.82
C ASP A 175 7.67 -10.30 -2.50
N ILE A 176 6.86 -10.65 -1.52
CA ILE A 176 7.38 -11.02 -0.20
C ILE A 176 8.17 -12.33 -0.26
N PHE A 177 7.59 -13.39 -0.81
CA PHE A 177 8.28 -14.67 -0.92
C PHE A 177 9.42 -14.64 -1.94
N GLY A 178 9.31 -13.81 -2.98
CA GLY A 178 10.38 -13.53 -3.93
C GLY A 178 11.68 -13.05 -3.27
N MET A 179 11.58 -12.29 -2.18
CA MET A 179 12.76 -11.86 -1.41
C MET A 179 13.56 -13.02 -0.77
N ALA A 180 13.01 -14.23 -0.68
CA ALA A 180 13.75 -15.40 -0.18
C ALA A 180 14.87 -15.88 -1.12
N LYS A 181 14.94 -15.34 -2.34
CA LYS A 181 15.94 -15.65 -3.36
C LYS A 181 16.02 -17.14 -3.69
N LEU A 182 14.88 -17.73 -4.03
CA LEU A 182 14.78 -19.08 -4.58
C LEU A 182 15.17 -19.10 -6.06
N SER A 183 15.56 -20.28 -6.58
CA SER A 183 15.65 -20.45 -8.04
C SER A 183 14.27 -20.30 -8.69
N ALA A 184 14.22 -19.87 -9.96
CA ALA A 184 12.96 -19.64 -10.67
C ALA A 184 12.02 -20.87 -10.67
N VAL A 185 12.57 -22.09 -10.78
CA VAL A 185 11.80 -23.33 -10.73
C VAL A 185 11.15 -23.52 -9.35
N LYS A 186 11.91 -23.35 -8.27
CA LYS A 186 11.40 -23.49 -6.89
C LYS A 186 10.39 -22.38 -6.55
N GLN A 187 10.61 -21.17 -7.05
CA GLN A 187 9.65 -20.07 -6.85
C GLN A 187 8.31 -20.37 -7.52
N ARG A 188 8.30 -20.91 -8.74
CA ARG A 188 7.07 -21.37 -9.42
C ARG A 188 6.38 -22.50 -8.66
N SER A 189 7.15 -23.47 -8.17
CA SER A 189 6.60 -24.59 -7.39
C SER A 189 5.88 -24.09 -6.13
N VAL A 190 6.50 -23.19 -5.38
CA VAL A 190 5.89 -22.56 -4.20
C VAL A 190 4.65 -21.75 -4.59
N ALA A 191 4.73 -20.93 -5.66
CA ALA A 191 3.60 -20.12 -6.11
C ALA A 191 2.38 -20.99 -6.46
N ASN A 192 2.57 -22.09 -7.20
CA ASN A 192 1.47 -22.99 -7.60
C ASN A 192 0.75 -23.62 -6.42
N MET A 193 1.46 -23.92 -5.31
CA MET A 193 0.84 -24.46 -4.10
C MET A 193 -0.18 -23.50 -3.46
N PHE A 194 -0.02 -22.20 -3.68
CA PHE A 194 -0.91 -21.18 -3.13
C PHE A 194 -2.11 -20.87 -4.04
N ASP A 195 -2.11 -21.35 -5.29
CA ASP A 195 -3.21 -21.06 -6.24
C ASP A 195 -4.51 -21.79 -5.90
N GLU A 196 -4.44 -22.80 -5.03
CA GLU A 196 -5.61 -23.56 -4.54
C GLU A 196 -6.36 -22.83 -3.42
N TYR A 197 -5.83 -21.72 -2.88
CA TYR A 197 -6.41 -21.00 -1.75
C TYR A 197 -6.92 -19.63 -2.19
N ASP A 198 -8.14 -19.31 -1.80
CA ASP A 198 -8.72 -17.97 -1.97
C ASP A 198 -7.94 -16.88 -1.22
N TYR A 199 -7.33 -17.29 -0.10
CA TYR A 199 -6.49 -16.43 0.72
C TYR A 199 -5.23 -17.17 1.19
N ILE A 200 -4.08 -16.65 0.80
CA ILE A 200 -2.77 -17.23 1.07
C ILE A 200 -2.48 -17.44 2.58
N GLY A 201 -3.03 -16.58 3.44
CA GLY A 201 -2.89 -16.69 4.88
C GLY A 201 -3.50 -17.98 5.45
N ASP A 202 -4.53 -18.53 4.83
CA ASP A 202 -5.16 -19.77 5.30
C ASP A 202 -4.19 -20.96 5.10
N MET A 203 -3.56 -21.09 3.93
CA MET A 203 -2.52 -22.08 3.70
C MET A 203 -1.32 -21.92 4.65
N ILE A 204 -0.89 -20.67 4.87
CA ILE A 204 0.23 -20.42 5.79
C ILE A 204 -0.11 -20.92 7.20
N ARG A 205 -1.34 -20.69 7.71
CA ARG A 205 -1.77 -21.18 9.03
C ARG A 205 -1.72 -22.68 9.15
N GLU A 206 -2.10 -23.39 8.09
CA GLU A 206 -2.10 -24.87 8.07
C GLU A 206 -0.70 -25.46 8.04
N THR A 207 0.26 -24.74 7.46
CA THR A 207 1.57 -25.31 7.11
C THR A 207 2.76 -24.68 7.84
N ALA A 208 2.60 -23.48 8.44
CA ALA A 208 3.68 -22.81 9.15
C ALA A 208 4.01 -23.48 10.50
N LYS A 209 5.26 -23.30 10.94
CA LYS A 209 5.73 -23.68 12.27
C LYS A 209 5.92 -22.42 13.11
N ASP A 210 5.60 -22.51 14.42
CA ASP A 210 5.53 -21.37 15.32
C ASP A 210 6.80 -20.51 15.36
N ASP A 211 7.97 -21.11 15.35
CA ASP A 211 9.25 -20.41 15.51
C ASP A 211 9.99 -20.08 14.21
N GLU A 212 9.42 -20.44 13.05
CA GLU A 212 10.09 -20.15 11.78
C GLU A 212 9.90 -18.71 11.31
N SER A 213 10.93 -18.15 10.66
CA SER A 213 10.79 -16.88 9.95
C SER A 213 10.17 -17.10 8.58
N VAL A 214 9.62 -16.01 7.98
CA VAL A 214 9.10 -16.01 6.60
C VAL A 214 10.09 -16.65 5.63
N ARG A 215 11.39 -16.28 5.71
CA ARG A 215 12.43 -16.88 4.87
C ARG A 215 12.59 -18.39 5.06
N GLN A 216 12.56 -18.86 6.31
CA GLN A 216 12.68 -20.31 6.62
C GLN A 216 11.49 -21.07 6.09
N TYR A 217 10.26 -20.53 6.30
CA TYR A 217 9.04 -21.08 5.76
C TYR A 217 9.10 -21.27 4.25
N VAL A 218 9.37 -20.18 3.50
CA VAL A 218 9.44 -20.23 2.02
C VAL A 218 10.49 -21.22 1.54
N LYS A 219 11.67 -21.27 2.19
CA LYS A 219 12.72 -22.25 1.84
C LYS A 219 12.33 -23.69 2.13
N ARG A 220 11.54 -23.93 3.16
CA ARG A 220 11.03 -25.26 3.51
C ARG A 220 9.96 -25.72 2.50
N MET A 221 9.01 -24.84 2.14
CA MET A 221 7.99 -25.14 1.15
C MET A 221 8.57 -25.39 -0.26
N ALA A 222 9.78 -24.90 -0.53
CA ALA A 222 10.48 -25.08 -1.80
C ALA A 222 11.35 -26.37 -1.87
N ARG A 223 11.33 -27.23 -0.86
CA ARG A 223 12.08 -28.50 -0.86
C ARG A 223 11.29 -29.61 -1.48
#